data_5a5dc13e730fbff3635bc11f37966b0b
#
_entry.id   5a5dc13e730fbff3635bc11f37966b0b
#
_cell.length_a   1.000
_cell.length_b   1.000
_cell.length_c   1.000
_cell.angle_alpha   90.00
_cell.angle_beta   90.00
_cell.angle_gamma   90.00
#
_symmetry.space_group_name_H-M   'P 1'
#
loop_
_entity.id
_entity.type
_entity.pdbx_description
1 polymer ?
#
loop_
_entity_poly.entity_id
_entity_poly.type
_entity_poly.pdbx_seq_one_letter_code
_entity_poly.pdbx_strand_id
1 'polypeptide(L)'
;STTITTSETGYTLQYQIGGITEGSWTNTTSGSVIGNLQHGQIVYGRLFDGTNGSKTANIDIQDLEEPKVNVTAGAITTNSITVSVSSSDEQWGMPTRPTYNYYIKKSTEENYQETANYTGTNTSYTFTGLTQGTKYDVKITTQDKAGNIGTGTLINQTTGKIGGATGGLVEGNIIASNPTWSNGTASITLNKGTNVANNLTIQYQVNGINENKWTTGTNVTGLHHNDTVYARLTDGINNGNYASVDIVDNISPTVNISITSVTSDSIKVKVTASDGQSGLATSGPYKYYLDNKLKTTTISNTYTFTSLEESTTYTLKVTVADNAGKTTTKSVSAKTESDETIAEAFNNGTIKIGDYVKYTPNGANSYNVLGTQSGFLDDNDNLINQTITRDNLNWRVFDIKNGNVRLISETATNSEIGFSGANGYNNAVYIVNDACSTLYRGNNATATNLNNEDIYEKLDTSIWDYTQSQYYGQVYTTQGYSYPNIFKKETNQPINNYSGTLKQNEQPSIVTGYTTGSSLQIKVTTWETAFEPLTEKNYKNSIYFDIIQNAMGRNKAWLASRGVGYQGGTGFFEVNYLTVEGYDYQILYNTSNQSRQKECSLRPIITLNSSVKIITSDKVNDGSSASKAWQIK
;
A
#
# COMPACT_ATOMS: atom_id res chain seq x y z
N SER A 1 -13.95 7.64 -19.15
CA SER A 1 -14.17 6.21 -18.90
C SER A 1 -14.24 5.93 -17.40
N THR A 2 -14.90 4.84 -17.02
CA THR A 2 -14.87 4.30 -15.66
C THR A 2 -14.65 2.80 -15.73
N THR A 3 -14.09 2.21 -14.66
CA THR A 3 -13.90 0.76 -14.57
C THR A 3 -14.98 0.19 -13.66
N ILE A 4 -15.63 -0.88 -14.12
CA ILE A 4 -16.62 -1.60 -13.31
C ILE A 4 -16.02 -2.91 -12.82
N THR A 5 -16.08 -3.15 -11.50
CA THR A 5 -15.48 -4.32 -10.86
C THR A 5 -16.47 -4.98 -9.90
N THR A 6 -16.28 -6.27 -9.69
CA THR A 6 -16.94 -7.04 -8.63
C THR A 6 -15.99 -8.09 -8.09
N SER A 7 -16.07 -8.35 -6.80
CA SER A 7 -15.41 -9.49 -6.12
C SER A 7 -16.30 -10.73 -6.09
N GLU A 8 -17.59 -10.60 -6.44
CA GLU A 8 -18.55 -11.69 -6.38
C GLU A 8 -18.39 -12.65 -7.56
N THR A 9 -18.44 -13.95 -7.29
CA THR A 9 -18.36 -15.02 -8.28
C THR A 9 -19.72 -15.69 -8.45
N GLY A 10 -19.97 -16.27 -9.64
CA GLY A 10 -21.23 -16.94 -9.94
C GLY A 10 -22.35 -16.03 -10.44
N TYR A 11 -22.08 -14.73 -10.61
CA TYR A 11 -23.00 -13.75 -11.15
C TYR A 11 -22.45 -13.12 -12.43
N THR A 12 -23.37 -12.66 -13.28
CA THR A 12 -23.00 -11.82 -14.44
C THR A 12 -23.00 -10.37 -14.01
N LEU A 13 -21.89 -9.67 -14.19
CA LEU A 13 -21.81 -8.23 -13.98
C LEU A 13 -22.48 -7.53 -15.16
N GLN A 14 -23.38 -6.60 -14.89
CA GLN A 14 -24.14 -5.87 -15.91
C GLN A 14 -24.05 -4.37 -15.64
N TYR A 15 -24.09 -3.57 -16.71
CA TYR A 15 -24.14 -2.11 -16.60
C TYR A 15 -25.17 -1.48 -17.56
N GLN A 16 -25.58 -0.27 -17.22
CA GLN A 16 -26.32 0.66 -18.09
C GLN A 16 -25.79 2.07 -17.94
N ILE A 17 -25.99 2.88 -18.97
CA ILE A 17 -25.55 4.29 -19.00
C ILE A 17 -26.79 5.18 -19.13
N GLY A 18 -26.89 6.22 -18.30
CA GLY A 18 -27.88 7.28 -18.40
C GLY A 18 -29.24 6.98 -17.74
N GLY A 19 -29.52 5.75 -17.36
CA GLY A 19 -30.77 5.39 -16.70
C GLY A 19 -30.92 3.90 -16.50
N ILE A 20 -31.93 3.49 -15.71
CA ILE A 20 -32.22 2.09 -15.47
C ILE A 20 -33.47 1.71 -16.25
N THR A 21 -33.33 0.81 -17.21
CA THR A 21 -34.43 0.22 -17.98
C THR A 21 -34.28 -1.30 -17.95
N GLU A 22 -35.21 -1.99 -17.38
CA GLU A 22 -35.20 -3.46 -17.38
C GLU A 22 -35.23 -3.99 -18.83
N GLY A 23 -34.40 -5.00 -19.11
CA GLY A 23 -34.20 -5.54 -20.45
C GLY A 23 -33.11 -4.89 -21.29
N SER A 24 -32.52 -3.79 -20.83
CA SER A 24 -31.46 -3.07 -21.57
C SER A 24 -30.08 -3.13 -20.89
N TRP A 25 -29.86 -4.10 -20.02
CA TRP A 25 -28.58 -4.27 -19.33
C TRP A 25 -27.53 -4.90 -20.24
N THR A 26 -26.33 -4.33 -20.25
CA THR A 26 -25.17 -4.86 -20.98
C THR A 26 -24.32 -5.73 -20.07
N ASN A 27 -24.06 -6.98 -20.47
CA ASN A 27 -23.15 -7.87 -19.74
C ASN A 27 -21.71 -7.41 -19.92
N THR A 28 -20.94 -7.53 -18.84
CA THR A 28 -19.51 -7.22 -18.85
C THR A 28 -18.74 -8.14 -17.87
N THR A 29 -17.44 -8.01 -17.82
CA THR A 29 -16.57 -8.74 -16.87
C THR A 29 -15.97 -7.77 -15.86
N SER A 30 -15.63 -8.29 -14.68
CA SER A 30 -14.93 -7.49 -13.67
C SER A 30 -13.61 -6.95 -14.23
N GLY A 31 -13.32 -5.69 -13.98
CA GLY A 31 -12.17 -4.98 -14.55
C GLY A 31 -12.40 -4.36 -15.94
N SER A 32 -13.59 -4.53 -16.54
CA SER A 32 -13.91 -3.91 -17.83
C SER A 32 -13.96 -2.39 -17.73
N VAL A 33 -13.35 -1.72 -18.71
CA VAL A 33 -13.41 -0.26 -18.86
C VAL A 33 -14.61 0.11 -19.72
N ILE A 34 -15.55 0.88 -19.16
CA ILE A 34 -16.66 1.47 -19.90
C ILE A 34 -16.17 2.80 -20.46
N GLY A 35 -15.98 2.86 -21.78
CA GLY A 35 -15.48 4.02 -22.50
C GLY A 35 -16.58 4.93 -23.03
N ASN A 36 -16.16 6.02 -23.70
CA ASN A 36 -17.03 6.99 -24.38
C ASN A 36 -18.13 7.60 -23.49
N LEU A 37 -17.86 7.67 -22.19
CA LEU A 37 -18.79 8.26 -21.23
C LEU A 37 -18.78 9.79 -21.33
N GLN A 38 -19.93 10.38 -21.09
CA GLN A 38 -20.15 11.82 -21.17
C GLN A 38 -20.42 12.40 -19.78
N HIS A 39 -20.04 13.68 -19.57
CA HIS A 39 -20.34 14.42 -18.36
C HIS A 39 -21.86 14.38 -18.05
N GLY A 40 -22.22 14.21 -16.80
CA GLY A 40 -23.61 14.09 -16.36
C GLY A 40 -24.23 12.73 -16.67
N GLN A 41 -23.52 11.79 -17.33
CA GLN A 41 -24.01 10.42 -17.44
C GLN A 41 -23.80 9.67 -16.12
N ILE A 42 -24.79 8.89 -15.75
CA ILE A 42 -24.69 7.97 -14.61
C ILE A 42 -24.47 6.56 -15.17
N VAL A 43 -23.43 5.90 -14.71
CA VAL A 43 -23.24 4.47 -14.98
C VAL A 43 -23.79 3.69 -13.80
N TYR A 44 -24.73 2.82 -14.08
CA TYR A 44 -25.33 1.90 -13.12
C TYR A 44 -24.71 0.51 -13.31
N GLY A 45 -24.38 -0.14 -12.22
CA GLY A 45 -23.90 -1.52 -12.20
C GLY A 45 -24.77 -2.42 -11.33
N ARG A 46 -24.96 -3.67 -11.73
CA ARG A 46 -25.62 -4.69 -10.92
C ARG A 46 -25.01 -6.07 -11.17
N LEU A 47 -25.28 -6.97 -10.24
CA LEU A 47 -25.03 -8.40 -10.42
C LEU A 47 -26.32 -9.08 -10.87
N PHE A 48 -26.24 -10.07 -11.76
CA PHE A 48 -27.37 -10.80 -12.31
C PHE A 48 -27.12 -12.31 -12.21
N ASP A 49 -28.06 -13.03 -11.62
CA ASP A 49 -27.98 -14.48 -11.41
C ASP A 49 -28.57 -15.33 -12.55
N GLY A 50 -29.00 -14.69 -13.64
CA GLY A 50 -29.70 -15.32 -14.76
C GLY A 50 -31.21 -15.13 -14.70
N THR A 51 -31.76 -14.70 -13.56
CA THR A 51 -33.19 -14.46 -13.35
C THR A 51 -33.48 -13.11 -12.71
N ASN A 52 -32.70 -12.73 -11.68
CA ASN A 52 -32.92 -11.51 -10.91
C ASN A 52 -31.64 -10.64 -10.93
N GLY A 53 -31.82 -9.32 -10.93
CA GLY A 53 -30.76 -8.35 -10.73
C GLY A 53 -30.65 -7.93 -9.26
N SER A 54 -29.43 -7.71 -8.79
CA SER A 54 -29.17 -7.10 -7.47
C SER A 54 -29.68 -5.66 -7.41
N LYS A 55 -29.61 -5.03 -6.24
CA LYS A 55 -29.65 -3.57 -6.14
C LYS A 55 -28.51 -2.98 -6.98
N THR A 56 -28.74 -1.82 -7.57
CA THR A 56 -27.78 -1.14 -8.40
C THR A 56 -26.83 -0.28 -7.56
N ALA A 57 -25.55 -0.31 -7.91
CA ALA A 57 -24.61 0.76 -7.57
C ALA A 57 -24.52 1.73 -8.75
N ASN A 58 -24.15 2.98 -8.51
CA ASN A 58 -23.96 3.95 -9.58
C ASN A 58 -22.75 4.83 -9.35
N ILE A 59 -22.27 5.41 -10.43
CA ILE A 59 -21.27 6.47 -10.42
C ILE A 59 -21.72 7.55 -11.40
N ASP A 60 -21.69 8.79 -10.96
CA ASP A 60 -21.92 9.97 -11.79
C ASP A 60 -20.60 10.39 -12.45
N ILE A 61 -20.63 10.51 -13.77
CA ILE A 61 -19.47 10.88 -14.56
C ILE A 61 -19.42 12.40 -14.66
N GLN A 62 -18.49 12.99 -13.95
CA GLN A 62 -18.32 14.43 -13.90
C GLN A 62 -16.95 14.84 -14.44
N ASP A 63 -16.96 15.88 -15.20
CA ASP A 63 -15.80 16.70 -15.50
C ASP A 63 -15.79 17.87 -14.51
N LEU A 64 -14.77 17.96 -13.70
CA LEU A 64 -14.57 19.01 -12.69
C LEU A 64 -13.28 19.81 -12.98
N GLU A 65 -12.66 19.56 -14.11
CA GLU A 65 -11.44 20.27 -14.51
C GLU A 65 -11.80 21.57 -15.22
N GLU A 66 -11.23 22.67 -14.77
CA GLU A 66 -11.38 23.96 -15.45
C GLU A 66 -10.58 23.98 -16.76
N PRO A 67 -11.10 24.52 -17.85
CA PRO A 67 -10.35 24.63 -19.09
C PRO A 67 -9.13 25.54 -18.90
N LYS A 68 -8.03 25.14 -19.50
CA LYS A 68 -6.80 25.92 -19.58
C LYS A 68 -7.00 27.08 -20.54
N VAL A 69 -6.79 28.30 -20.06
CA VAL A 69 -6.91 29.52 -20.86
C VAL A 69 -5.56 30.21 -20.94
N ASN A 70 -5.03 30.35 -22.14
CA ASN A 70 -3.78 31.04 -22.40
C ASN A 70 -4.07 32.39 -23.09
N VAL A 71 -3.57 33.49 -22.51
CA VAL A 71 -3.75 34.85 -23.02
C VAL A 71 -2.41 35.43 -23.42
N THR A 72 -2.30 35.95 -24.62
CA THR A 72 -1.10 36.58 -25.12
C THR A 72 -1.38 38.02 -25.58
N ALA A 73 -0.41 38.91 -25.38
CA ALA A 73 -0.51 40.27 -25.88
C ALA A 73 -0.23 40.32 -27.40
N GLY A 74 -1.01 41.07 -28.08
CA GLY A 74 -0.78 41.47 -29.47
C GLY A 74 -0.26 42.92 -29.57
N ALA A 75 -0.75 43.67 -30.56
CA ALA A 75 -0.35 45.05 -30.75
C ALA A 75 -0.83 45.95 -29.60
N ILE A 76 0.07 46.78 -29.08
CA ILE A 76 -0.22 47.81 -28.06
C ILE A 76 0.04 49.17 -28.68
N THR A 77 -0.95 50.05 -28.59
CA THR A 77 -0.82 51.43 -29.08
C THR A 77 -0.96 52.41 -27.89
N THR A 78 -0.98 53.67 -28.15
CA THR A 78 -1.21 54.71 -27.13
C THR A 78 -2.59 54.64 -26.48
N ASN A 79 -3.57 54.02 -27.12
CA ASN A 79 -4.97 53.99 -26.64
C ASN A 79 -5.64 52.64 -26.87
N SER A 80 -4.89 51.57 -27.18
CA SER A 80 -5.45 50.25 -27.35
C SER A 80 -4.46 49.14 -26.96
N ILE A 81 -5.02 48.00 -26.57
CA ILE A 81 -4.31 46.75 -26.30
C ILE A 81 -5.07 45.65 -27.02
N THR A 82 -4.38 44.94 -27.91
CA THR A 82 -4.89 43.72 -28.54
C THR A 82 -4.42 42.52 -27.77
N VAL A 83 -5.30 41.56 -27.54
CA VAL A 83 -4.98 40.30 -26.92
C VAL A 83 -5.48 39.13 -27.77
N SER A 84 -4.81 38.02 -27.67
CA SER A 84 -5.23 36.75 -28.25
C SER A 84 -5.39 35.70 -27.17
N VAL A 85 -6.34 34.80 -27.35
CA VAL A 85 -6.66 33.74 -26.41
C VAL A 85 -6.71 32.39 -27.12
N SER A 86 -6.24 31.36 -26.44
CA SER A 86 -6.46 29.97 -26.77
C SER A 86 -6.92 29.21 -25.53
N SER A 87 -7.76 28.22 -25.71
CA SER A 87 -8.24 27.39 -24.62
C SER A 87 -8.25 25.91 -25.00
N SER A 88 -8.01 25.06 -24.03
CA SER A 88 -8.09 23.61 -24.16
C SER A 88 -8.59 22.99 -22.88
N ASP A 89 -9.28 21.89 -23.02
CA ASP A 89 -9.68 21.05 -21.91
C ASP A 89 -9.45 19.58 -22.32
N GLU A 90 -8.85 18.80 -21.40
CA GLU A 90 -8.42 17.43 -21.68
C GLU A 90 -9.49 16.38 -21.36
N GLN A 91 -10.48 16.75 -20.52
CA GLN A 91 -11.50 15.78 -20.10
C GLN A 91 -12.70 15.77 -21.06
N TRP A 92 -13.62 16.70 -20.90
CA TRP A 92 -14.80 16.78 -21.74
C TRP A 92 -14.57 17.60 -23.02
N GLY A 93 -13.56 18.42 -22.99
CA GLY A 93 -13.13 19.28 -24.07
C GLY A 93 -13.92 20.58 -24.19
N MET A 94 -13.39 21.45 -25.01
CA MET A 94 -14.01 22.73 -25.31
C MET A 94 -15.22 22.58 -26.21
N PRO A 95 -16.24 23.47 -26.11
CA PRO A 95 -17.25 23.64 -27.14
C PRO A 95 -16.61 23.87 -28.53
N THR A 96 -17.27 23.43 -29.60
CA THR A 96 -16.77 23.64 -30.99
C THR A 96 -16.52 25.12 -31.28
N ARG A 97 -17.26 26.00 -30.64
CA ARG A 97 -17.09 27.45 -30.68
C ARG A 97 -17.12 27.96 -29.23
N PRO A 98 -15.98 28.02 -28.54
CA PRO A 98 -15.93 28.55 -27.20
C PRO A 98 -16.32 30.02 -27.16
N THR A 99 -17.06 30.41 -26.16
CA THR A 99 -17.39 31.83 -25.90
C THR A 99 -16.39 32.36 -24.88
N TYR A 100 -15.75 33.46 -25.23
CA TYR A 100 -14.78 34.15 -24.37
C TYR A 100 -15.36 35.42 -23.83
N ASN A 101 -15.17 35.66 -22.52
CA ASN A 101 -15.50 36.92 -21.88
C ASN A 101 -14.19 37.67 -21.61
N TYR A 102 -14.06 38.86 -22.17
CA TYR A 102 -12.87 39.69 -22.10
C TYR A 102 -13.09 40.84 -21.13
N TYR A 103 -12.19 41.03 -20.19
CA TYR A 103 -12.21 42.06 -19.17
C TYR A 103 -10.88 42.79 -19.16
N ILE A 104 -10.94 44.12 -18.92
CA ILE A 104 -9.77 44.95 -18.70
C ILE A 104 -10.01 45.88 -17.52
N LYS A 105 -8.96 46.13 -16.75
CA LYS A 105 -8.95 47.14 -15.71
C LYS A 105 -7.60 47.88 -15.71
N LYS A 106 -7.52 49.08 -15.11
CA LYS A 106 -6.22 49.64 -14.78
C LYS A 106 -5.56 48.77 -13.71
N SER A 107 -4.24 48.56 -13.79
CA SER A 107 -3.51 47.75 -12.81
C SER A 107 -3.58 48.34 -11.37
N THR A 108 -3.95 49.60 -11.23
CA THR A 108 -4.21 50.26 -9.92
C THR A 108 -5.59 49.99 -9.37
N GLU A 109 -6.49 49.42 -10.14
CA GLU A 109 -7.86 49.09 -9.70
C GLU A 109 -7.84 47.68 -9.08
N GLU A 110 -8.59 47.48 -8.01
CA GLU A 110 -8.61 46.22 -7.28
C GLU A 110 -9.37 45.13 -8.06
N ASN A 111 -10.54 45.48 -8.62
CA ASN A 111 -11.45 44.53 -9.22
C ASN A 111 -11.71 44.81 -10.70
N TYR A 112 -11.95 43.75 -11.49
CA TYR A 112 -12.52 43.87 -12.81
C TYR A 112 -14.01 44.23 -12.71
N GLN A 113 -14.55 44.83 -13.76
CA GLN A 113 -16.00 45.07 -13.85
C GLN A 113 -16.73 43.71 -13.84
N GLU A 114 -17.96 43.70 -13.31
CA GLU A 114 -18.80 42.49 -13.30
C GLU A 114 -19.18 42.04 -14.72
N THR A 115 -19.43 43.00 -15.61
CA THR A 115 -19.76 42.74 -17.01
C THR A 115 -18.51 42.76 -17.87
N ALA A 116 -18.37 41.76 -18.74
CA ALA A 116 -17.26 41.69 -19.69
C ALA A 116 -17.30 42.89 -20.66
N ASN A 117 -16.12 43.41 -21.01
CA ASN A 117 -15.96 44.42 -22.05
C ASN A 117 -16.37 43.91 -23.43
N TYR A 118 -16.20 42.60 -23.65
CA TYR A 118 -16.64 41.90 -24.85
C TYR A 118 -16.92 40.45 -24.50
N THR A 119 -17.98 39.91 -25.11
CA THR A 119 -18.31 38.49 -25.05
C THR A 119 -18.53 37.97 -26.47
N GLY A 120 -17.85 36.90 -26.87
CA GLY A 120 -18.00 36.33 -28.20
C GLY A 120 -17.06 35.19 -28.48
N THR A 121 -17.10 34.65 -29.69
CA THR A 121 -16.28 33.49 -30.12
C THR A 121 -14.95 33.87 -30.75
N ASN A 122 -14.63 35.15 -30.82
CA ASN A 122 -13.37 35.61 -31.41
C ASN A 122 -12.22 35.26 -30.44
N THR A 123 -11.16 34.71 -31.03
CA THR A 123 -9.92 34.37 -30.29
C THR A 123 -8.96 35.57 -30.18
N SER A 124 -9.34 36.73 -30.65
CA SER A 124 -8.60 37.98 -30.48
C SER A 124 -9.58 39.12 -30.26
N TYR A 125 -9.21 40.05 -29.41
CA TYR A 125 -9.99 41.28 -29.13
C TYR A 125 -9.05 42.45 -28.86
N THR A 126 -9.45 43.64 -29.36
CA THR A 126 -8.72 44.90 -29.11
C THR A 126 -9.53 45.81 -28.18
N PHE A 127 -8.99 46.03 -27.00
CA PHE A 127 -9.49 47.07 -26.11
C PHE A 127 -9.07 48.44 -26.66
N THR A 128 -10.00 49.33 -26.82
CA THR A 128 -9.78 50.69 -27.35
C THR A 128 -10.22 51.76 -26.34
N GLY A 129 -9.84 53.01 -26.58
CA GLY A 129 -10.18 54.12 -25.69
C GLY A 129 -9.39 54.12 -24.38
N LEU A 130 -8.28 53.40 -24.33
CA LEU A 130 -7.44 53.36 -23.16
C LEU A 130 -6.63 54.64 -22.96
N THR A 131 -6.27 54.94 -21.71
CA THR A 131 -5.42 56.08 -21.37
C THR A 131 -3.97 55.77 -21.70
N GLN A 132 -3.29 56.68 -22.39
CA GLN A 132 -1.88 56.54 -22.74
C GLN A 132 -0.97 56.43 -21.49
N GLY A 133 0.12 55.67 -21.61
CA GLY A 133 1.11 55.48 -20.55
C GLY A 133 0.56 54.83 -19.29
N THR A 134 -0.53 54.12 -19.40
CA THR A 134 -1.25 53.53 -18.27
C THR A 134 -1.13 52.02 -18.31
N LYS A 135 -0.88 51.40 -17.14
CA LYS A 135 -0.85 49.95 -16.98
C LYS A 135 -2.24 49.37 -16.86
N TYR A 136 -2.48 48.31 -17.60
CA TYR A 136 -3.77 47.59 -17.61
C TYR A 136 -3.55 46.11 -17.37
N ASP A 137 -4.50 45.51 -16.69
CA ASP A 137 -4.58 44.04 -16.52
C ASP A 137 -5.78 43.54 -17.32
N VAL A 138 -5.57 42.44 -18.04
CA VAL A 138 -6.60 41.75 -18.81
C VAL A 138 -6.91 40.40 -18.19
N LYS A 139 -8.19 40.06 -18.14
CA LYS A 139 -8.70 38.73 -17.76
C LYS A 139 -9.61 38.22 -18.85
N ILE A 140 -9.46 36.95 -19.21
CA ILE A 140 -10.35 36.24 -20.15
C ILE A 140 -10.85 34.97 -19.47
N THR A 141 -12.17 34.75 -19.53
CA THR A 141 -12.79 33.52 -19.05
C THR A 141 -13.51 32.81 -20.16
N THR A 142 -13.57 31.50 -20.09
CA THR A 142 -14.37 30.64 -20.98
C THR A 142 -14.85 29.41 -20.22
N GLN A 143 -15.87 28.77 -20.76
CA GLN A 143 -16.39 27.51 -20.23
C GLN A 143 -16.04 26.34 -21.13
N ASP A 144 -15.80 25.19 -20.53
CA ASP A 144 -15.78 23.90 -21.23
C ASP A 144 -17.21 23.40 -21.52
N LYS A 145 -17.34 22.20 -22.02
CA LYS A 145 -18.67 21.58 -22.25
C LYS A 145 -19.37 21.15 -20.97
N ALA A 146 -18.67 20.96 -19.86
CA ALA A 146 -19.21 20.59 -18.57
C ALA A 146 -19.70 21.80 -17.78
N GLY A 147 -19.33 23.00 -18.19
CA GLY A 147 -19.70 24.25 -17.51
C GLY A 147 -18.63 24.77 -16.54
N ASN A 148 -17.45 24.11 -16.45
CA ASN A 148 -16.36 24.62 -15.63
C ASN A 148 -15.77 25.88 -16.27
N ILE A 149 -15.42 26.87 -15.48
CA ILE A 149 -14.93 28.16 -15.94
C ILE A 149 -13.42 28.24 -15.75
N GLY A 150 -12.69 28.30 -16.86
CA GLY A 150 -11.27 28.60 -16.85
C GLY A 150 -11.01 30.11 -17.01
N THR A 151 -9.92 30.55 -16.41
CA THR A 151 -9.49 31.96 -16.41
C THR A 151 -8.04 32.08 -16.85
N GLY A 152 -7.80 32.94 -17.81
CA GLY A 152 -6.46 33.40 -18.20
C GLY A 152 -6.31 34.90 -17.91
N THR A 153 -5.12 35.30 -17.51
CA THR A 153 -4.82 36.72 -17.19
C THR A 153 -3.54 37.18 -17.89
N LEU A 154 -3.52 38.47 -18.22
CA LEU A 154 -2.34 39.15 -18.73
C LEU A 154 -2.26 40.49 -17.99
N ILE A 155 -1.24 40.65 -17.16
CA ILE A 155 -1.14 41.79 -16.25
C ILE A 155 -0.09 42.83 -16.72
N ASN A 156 -0.22 44.08 -16.21
CA ASN A 156 0.74 45.17 -16.41
C ASN A 156 1.04 45.51 -17.88
N GLN A 157 0.06 45.37 -18.77
CA GLN A 157 0.22 45.81 -20.16
C GLN A 157 0.17 47.34 -20.20
N THR A 158 1.23 47.99 -20.67
CA THR A 158 1.33 49.44 -20.66
C THR A 158 1.04 50.01 -22.03
N THR A 159 0.02 50.88 -22.16
CA THR A 159 -0.23 51.65 -23.38
C THR A 159 0.92 52.60 -23.67
N GLY A 160 1.21 52.80 -24.95
CA GLY A 160 2.24 53.74 -25.37
C GLY A 160 1.95 55.16 -24.86
N LYS A 161 2.99 56.00 -24.66
CA LYS A 161 2.87 57.38 -24.23
C LYS A 161 3.33 58.30 -25.38
N ILE A 162 2.50 59.20 -25.78
CA ILE A 162 2.90 60.23 -26.74
C ILE A 162 3.57 61.36 -25.98
N GLY A 163 4.85 61.55 -26.22
CA GLY A 163 5.55 62.73 -25.71
C GLY A 163 5.34 63.92 -26.63
N GLY A 164 5.12 65.08 -26.04
CA GLY A 164 5.00 66.35 -26.80
C GLY A 164 6.35 66.77 -27.33
N ALA A 165 6.42 67.15 -28.61
CA ALA A 165 7.63 67.57 -29.30
C ALA A 165 7.95 69.02 -28.96
N THR A 166 9.03 69.25 -28.20
CA THR A 166 9.74 70.53 -28.22
C THR A 166 11.20 70.30 -28.08
N GLY A 167 11.95 70.50 -29.21
CA GLY A 167 13.40 70.64 -29.27
C GLY A 167 14.22 69.52 -28.65
N GLY A 168 14.48 68.44 -29.36
CA GLY A 168 15.42 67.43 -28.93
C GLY A 168 14.77 66.13 -28.48
N LEU A 169 15.28 65.56 -27.44
CA LEU A 169 14.96 64.23 -26.93
C LEU A 169 13.67 64.27 -26.08
N VAL A 170 12.68 63.49 -26.46
CA VAL A 170 11.38 63.48 -25.80
C VAL A 170 11.12 62.17 -25.07
N GLU A 171 10.67 62.32 -23.83
CA GLU A 171 10.15 61.20 -23.02
C GLU A 171 8.96 60.52 -23.72
N GLY A 172 8.97 59.20 -23.75
CA GLY A 172 7.85 58.41 -24.28
C GLY A 172 7.91 58.09 -25.78
N ASN A 173 8.94 58.49 -26.47
CA ASN A 173 9.16 58.11 -27.91
C ASN A 173 9.90 56.78 -28.10
N ILE A 174 9.99 55.98 -27.08
CA ILE A 174 10.54 54.60 -27.16
C ILE A 174 9.40 53.63 -26.88
N ILE A 175 9.24 52.66 -27.77
CA ILE A 175 8.24 51.60 -27.63
C ILE A 175 8.99 50.30 -27.38
N ALA A 176 8.73 49.65 -26.24
CA ALA A 176 9.23 48.34 -25.96
C ALA A 176 8.30 47.27 -26.58
N SER A 177 8.88 46.25 -27.18
CA SER A 177 8.11 45.04 -27.53
C SER A 177 7.63 44.34 -26.26
N ASN A 178 6.65 43.44 -26.41
CA ASN A 178 6.37 42.51 -25.34
C ASN A 178 7.58 41.63 -25.06
N PRO A 179 7.78 41.19 -23.80
CA PRO A 179 8.84 40.26 -23.47
C PRO A 179 8.69 38.95 -24.23
N THR A 180 9.77 38.51 -24.90
CA THR A 180 9.87 37.18 -25.47
C THR A 180 10.67 36.33 -24.50
N TRP A 181 10.07 35.28 -23.98
CA TRP A 181 10.66 34.42 -22.97
C TRP A 181 11.33 33.18 -23.59
N SER A 182 12.48 32.80 -23.05
CA SER A 182 13.18 31.56 -23.39
C SER A 182 14.02 31.09 -22.19
N ASN A 183 13.82 29.85 -21.77
CA ASN A 183 14.60 29.22 -20.67
C ASN A 183 14.71 30.08 -19.38
N GLY A 184 13.61 30.68 -18.96
CA GLY A 184 13.57 31.45 -17.72
C GLY A 184 14.08 32.89 -17.81
N THR A 185 14.48 33.33 -19.00
CA THR A 185 14.91 34.70 -19.27
C THR A 185 14.07 35.32 -20.38
N ALA A 186 13.93 36.64 -20.32
CA ALA A 186 13.21 37.40 -21.33
C ALA A 186 14.15 38.28 -22.16
N SER A 187 13.67 38.66 -23.33
CA SER A 187 14.24 39.70 -24.15
C SER A 187 13.15 40.65 -24.64
N ILE A 188 13.49 41.92 -24.78
CA ILE A 188 12.64 42.92 -25.41
C ILE A 188 13.40 43.66 -26.50
N THR A 189 12.66 44.19 -27.46
CA THR A 189 13.20 45.12 -28.48
C THR A 189 12.66 46.51 -28.17
N LEU A 190 13.58 47.48 -28.15
CA LEU A 190 13.25 48.89 -27.98
C LEU A 190 13.22 49.55 -29.37
N ASN A 191 12.10 50.14 -29.73
CA ASN A 191 11.90 50.80 -31.02
C ASN A 191 11.67 52.30 -30.82
N LYS A 192 12.13 53.11 -31.76
CA LYS A 192 11.76 54.53 -31.81
C LYS A 192 10.30 54.67 -32.17
N GLY A 193 9.59 55.53 -31.45
CA GLY A 193 8.23 55.89 -31.81
C GLY A 193 8.17 56.71 -33.12
N THR A 194 6.94 56.95 -33.61
CA THR A 194 6.70 57.81 -34.73
C THR A 194 7.12 59.25 -34.42
N ASN A 195 7.76 59.93 -35.35
CA ASN A 195 8.27 61.31 -35.20
C ASN A 195 9.60 61.47 -34.41
N VAL A 196 10.34 60.37 -34.16
CA VAL A 196 11.67 60.45 -33.57
C VAL A 196 12.69 60.71 -34.70
N ALA A 197 13.55 61.68 -34.54
CA ALA A 197 14.58 62.03 -35.50
C ALA A 197 15.55 60.85 -35.73
N ASN A 198 15.97 60.65 -36.99
CA ASN A 198 16.82 59.50 -37.35
C ASN A 198 18.20 59.48 -36.72
N ASN A 199 18.74 60.67 -36.38
CA ASN A 199 20.07 60.83 -35.74
C ASN A 199 20.08 60.48 -34.24
N LEU A 200 18.92 60.28 -33.60
CA LEU A 200 18.88 59.85 -32.19
C LEU A 200 19.10 58.36 -32.05
N THR A 201 19.80 57.97 -30.99
CA THR A 201 20.05 56.59 -30.64
C THR A 201 19.32 56.21 -29.33
N ILE A 202 18.99 54.94 -29.15
CA ILE A 202 18.39 54.44 -27.94
C ILE A 202 19.53 53.97 -27.03
N GLN A 203 19.45 54.37 -25.77
CA GLN A 203 20.27 53.86 -24.68
C GLN A 203 19.34 53.23 -23.62
N TYR A 204 19.82 52.17 -22.97
CA TYR A 204 19.06 51.49 -21.93
C TYR A 204 19.92 51.11 -20.72
N GLN A 205 19.29 50.89 -19.60
CA GLN A 205 19.79 50.25 -18.39
C GLN A 205 18.77 49.30 -17.81
N VAL A 206 19.24 48.36 -16.98
CA VAL A 206 18.37 47.38 -16.30
C VAL A 206 18.52 47.57 -14.79
N ASN A 207 17.38 47.54 -14.08
CA ASN A 207 17.25 47.56 -12.60
C ASN A 207 17.89 48.79 -11.90
N GLY A 208 17.94 49.91 -12.59
CA GLY A 208 18.39 51.14 -11.98
C GLY A 208 18.95 52.12 -13.01
N ILE A 209 19.16 53.37 -12.55
CA ILE A 209 19.68 54.43 -13.40
C ILE A 209 20.98 54.91 -12.83
N ASN A 210 22.01 54.81 -13.67
CA ASN A 210 23.34 55.39 -13.40
C ASN A 210 23.78 56.15 -14.67
N GLU A 211 23.91 57.46 -14.58
CA GLU A 211 24.19 58.28 -15.74
C GLU A 211 25.46 57.91 -16.52
N ASN A 212 26.40 57.26 -15.90
CA ASN A 212 27.65 56.81 -16.53
C ASN A 212 27.62 55.40 -17.09
N LYS A 213 26.51 54.68 -17.03
CA LYS A 213 26.38 53.25 -17.37
C LYS A 213 25.31 52.93 -18.42
N TRP A 214 24.93 53.88 -19.25
CA TRP A 214 23.96 53.62 -20.31
C TRP A 214 24.57 52.82 -21.44
N THR A 215 23.86 51.75 -21.85
CA THR A 215 24.21 50.89 -22.97
C THR A 215 23.46 51.32 -24.22
N THR A 216 24.18 51.58 -25.32
CA THR A 216 23.56 51.88 -26.60
C THR A 216 23.10 50.58 -27.28
N GLY A 217 21.83 50.51 -27.66
CA GLY A 217 21.27 49.34 -28.31
C GLY A 217 19.73 49.29 -28.27
N THR A 218 19.20 48.36 -29.02
CA THR A 218 17.76 48.17 -29.15
C THR A 218 17.27 46.82 -28.62
N ASN A 219 18.15 45.86 -28.49
CA ASN A 219 17.82 44.53 -27.98
C ASN A 219 18.34 44.39 -26.57
N VAL A 220 17.48 44.13 -25.64
CA VAL A 220 17.80 43.89 -24.24
C VAL A 220 17.49 42.43 -23.93
N THR A 221 18.48 41.69 -23.51
CA THR A 221 18.38 40.23 -23.30
C THR A 221 18.81 39.84 -21.89
N GLY A 222 18.53 38.62 -21.46
CA GLY A 222 18.90 38.12 -20.14
C GLY A 222 18.08 38.72 -19.01
N LEU A 223 16.88 39.21 -19.30
CA LEU A 223 15.99 39.82 -18.34
C LEU A 223 15.26 38.73 -17.53
N HIS A 224 14.94 39.04 -16.30
CA HIS A 224 14.18 38.18 -15.40
C HIS A 224 12.84 38.84 -14.98
N HIS A 225 11.96 38.06 -14.41
CA HIS A 225 10.76 38.60 -13.78
C HIS A 225 11.11 39.66 -12.73
N ASN A 226 10.39 40.78 -12.73
CA ASN A 226 10.60 41.99 -11.95
C ASN A 226 11.80 42.85 -12.36
N ASP A 227 12.52 42.53 -13.43
CA ASP A 227 13.48 43.48 -13.99
C ASP A 227 12.73 44.69 -14.58
N THR A 228 13.28 45.87 -14.36
CA THR A 228 12.82 47.12 -14.98
C THR A 228 13.84 47.59 -15.99
N VAL A 229 13.46 47.70 -17.24
CA VAL A 229 14.32 48.30 -18.29
C VAL A 229 13.96 49.77 -18.43
N TYR A 230 15.00 50.60 -18.23
CA TYR A 230 14.92 52.05 -18.47
C TYR A 230 15.55 52.34 -19.83
N ALA A 231 14.91 53.21 -20.62
CA ALA A 231 15.40 53.57 -21.94
C ALA A 231 15.28 55.07 -22.18
N ARG A 232 16.26 55.65 -22.84
CA ARG A 232 16.27 57.06 -23.23
C ARG A 232 16.77 57.25 -24.66
N LEU A 233 16.47 58.37 -25.26
CA LEU A 233 17.07 58.80 -26.52
C LEU A 233 18.27 59.71 -26.24
N THR A 234 19.29 59.62 -27.13
CA THR A 234 20.46 60.51 -27.08
C THR A 234 20.92 60.88 -28.46
N ASP A 235 21.46 62.08 -28.65
CA ASP A 235 22.18 62.54 -29.86
C ASP A 235 23.70 62.39 -29.70
N GLY A 236 24.14 61.83 -28.55
CA GLY A 236 25.56 61.69 -28.19
C GLY A 236 26.08 62.80 -27.32
N ILE A 237 25.37 63.96 -27.25
CA ILE A 237 25.72 65.13 -26.42
C ILE A 237 24.63 65.34 -25.36
N ASN A 238 23.40 65.39 -25.76
CA ASN A 238 22.24 65.59 -24.90
C ASN A 238 21.46 64.27 -24.70
N ASN A 239 20.89 64.14 -23.51
CA ASN A 239 20.11 62.96 -23.14
C ASN A 239 18.67 63.37 -22.83
N GLY A 240 17.73 62.65 -23.37
CA GLY A 240 16.31 62.79 -23.05
C GLY A 240 15.94 62.16 -21.72
N ASN A 241 14.73 62.46 -21.27
CA ASN A 241 14.14 61.73 -20.14
C ASN A 241 14.01 60.26 -20.50
N TYR A 242 14.06 59.40 -19.52
CA TYR A 242 13.86 57.97 -19.70
C TYR A 242 12.40 57.55 -19.48
N ALA A 243 12.02 56.52 -20.20
CA ALA A 243 10.83 55.70 -19.96
C ALA A 243 11.24 54.36 -19.39
N SER A 244 10.34 53.64 -18.74
CA SER A 244 10.64 52.32 -18.22
C SER A 244 9.56 51.28 -18.61
N VAL A 245 9.96 50.05 -18.66
CA VAL A 245 9.09 48.89 -18.85
C VAL A 245 9.50 47.78 -17.85
N ASP A 246 8.52 47.27 -17.14
CA ASP A 246 8.73 46.15 -16.22
C ASP A 246 8.57 44.84 -16.96
N ILE A 247 9.47 43.92 -16.68
CA ILE A 247 9.47 42.56 -17.23
C ILE A 247 8.68 41.68 -16.28
N VAL A 248 7.50 41.26 -16.72
CA VAL A 248 6.57 40.52 -15.86
C VAL A 248 6.23 39.19 -16.49
N ASP A 249 6.43 38.14 -15.73
CA ASP A 249 5.87 36.82 -16.07
C ASP A 249 4.36 36.84 -15.71
N ASN A 250 3.55 36.56 -16.70
CA ASN A 250 2.09 36.59 -16.60
C ASN A 250 1.45 35.21 -16.69
N ILE A 251 2.23 34.15 -16.91
CA ILE A 251 1.73 32.80 -17.14
C ILE A 251 2.01 31.95 -15.91
N SER A 252 1.00 31.28 -15.41
CA SER A 252 1.17 30.28 -14.38
C SER A 252 1.72 28.99 -14.97
N PRO A 253 2.47 28.17 -14.20
CA PRO A 253 3.02 26.93 -14.70
C PRO A 253 1.94 25.95 -15.17
N THR A 254 2.24 25.18 -16.19
CA THR A 254 1.43 24.03 -16.58
C THR A 254 1.75 22.86 -15.68
N VAL A 255 0.72 22.13 -15.23
CA VAL A 255 0.89 21.03 -14.28
C VAL A 255 0.02 19.85 -14.70
N ASN A 256 0.59 18.67 -14.71
CA ASN A 256 -0.12 17.40 -14.76
C ASN A 256 0.34 16.51 -13.62
N ILE A 257 -0.59 15.80 -12.96
CA ILE A 257 -0.33 14.85 -11.87
C ILE A 257 -0.81 13.46 -12.32
N SER A 258 0.03 12.46 -12.13
CA SER A 258 -0.29 11.06 -12.41
C SER A 258 0.03 10.18 -11.22
N ILE A 259 -0.79 9.16 -11.01
CA ILE A 259 -0.54 8.10 -10.03
C ILE A 259 0.39 7.08 -10.67
N THR A 260 1.46 6.72 -9.97
CA THR A 260 2.46 5.76 -10.46
C THR A 260 2.46 4.44 -9.70
N SER A 261 1.93 4.44 -8.47
CA SER A 261 1.78 3.24 -7.65
C SER A 261 0.73 3.49 -6.58
N VAL A 262 -0.07 2.47 -6.31
CA VAL A 262 -1.01 2.40 -5.19
C VAL A 262 -0.74 1.11 -4.44
N THR A 263 -0.79 1.17 -3.14
CA THR A 263 -0.74 0.02 -2.23
C THR A 263 -1.84 0.17 -1.19
N SER A 264 -1.93 -0.75 -0.25
CA SER A 264 -2.89 -0.65 0.86
C SER A 264 -2.61 0.51 1.83
N ASP A 265 -1.36 0.97 1.91
CA ASP A 265 -0.91 1.98 2.87
C ASP A 265 -0.21 3.19 2.24
N SER A 266 -0.07 3.21 0.92
CA SER A 266 0.64 4.28 0.23
C SER A 266 0.13 4.56 -1.18
N ILE A 267 0.32 5.81 -1.63
CA ILE A 267 0.05 6.25 -3.00
C ILE A 267 1.23 7.11 -3.46
N LYS A 268 1.83 6.71 -4.59
CA LYS A 268 2.92 7.47 -5.21
C LYS A 268 2.42 8.23 -6.42
N VAL A 269 2.77 9.51 -6.47
CA VAL A 269 2.43 10.39 -7.59
C VAL A 269 3.70 10.89 -8.29
N LYS A 270 3.54 11.19 -9.57
CA LYS A 270 4.51 11.90 -10.40
C LYS A 270 3.86 13.13 -11.00
N VAL A 271 4.53 14.25 -10.91
CA VAL A 271 4.11 15.53 -11.47
C VAL A 271 4.97 15.86 -12.69
N THR A 272 4.32 16.27 -13.76
CA THR A 272 4.99 16.90 -14.90
C THR A 272 4.56 18.35 -14.92
N ALA A 273 5.52 19.26 -14.81
CA ALA A 273 5.25 20.68 -14.80
C ALA A 273 6.28 21.43 -15.63
N SER A 274 5.85 22.52 -16.23
CA SER A 274 6.72 23.44 -16.94
C SER A 274 6.15 24.86 -16.88
N ASP A 275 7.01 25.81 -16.88
CA ASP A 275 6.68 27.21 -17.09
C ASP A 275 7.52 27.77 -18.24
N GLY A 276 6.86 28.45 -19.18
CA GLY A 276 7.47 28.95 -20.41
C GLY A 276 8.06 30.36 -20.28
N GLN A 277 7.83 31.03 -19.17
CA GLN A 277 8.33 32.38 -18.93
C GLN A 277 9.45 32.40 -17.88
N SER A 278 9.17 32.63 -16.62
CA SER A 278 10.20 32.73 -15.59
C SER A 278 10.79 31.38 -15.18
N GLY A 279 10.20 30.28 -15.63
CA GLY A 279 10.57 28.93 -15.25
C GLY A 279 10.01 28.54 -13.88
N LEU A 280 10.06 27.25 -13.56
CA LEU A 280 9.62 26.76 -12.25
C LEU A 280 10.50 27.31 -11.14
N ALA A 281 9.91 27.59 -9.97
CA ALA A 281 10.63 28.09 -8.81
C ALA A 281 11.82 27.18 -8.45
N THR A 282 12.97 27.78 -8.23
CA THR A 282 14.20 27.02 -7.93
C THR A 282 14.23 26.45 -6.51
N SER A 283 13.42 27.00 -5.61
CA SER A 283 13.31 26.57 -4.21
C SER A 283 11.91 26.03 -3.94
N GLY A 284 11.78 24.69 -3.86
CA GLY A 284 10.54 24.02 -3.46
C GLY A 284 9.32 24.32 -4.34
N PRO A 285 9.40 24.14 -5.67
CA PRO A 285 8.30 24.45 -6.56
C PRO A 285 7.06 23.59 -6.30
N TYR A 286 7.21 22.39 -5.74
CA TYR A 286 6.12 21.44 -5.54
C TYR A 286 5.65 21.43 -4.09
N LYS A 287 4.35 21.65 -3.87
CA LYS A 287 3.67 21.46 -2.58
C LYS A 287 2.67 20.33 -2.73
N TYR A 288 2.85 19.24 -1.97
CA TYR A 288 1.97 18.07 -2.00
C TYR A 288 1.00 18.09 -0.82
N TYR A 289 -0.25 17.81 -1.11
CA TYR A 289 -1.33 17.79 -0.11
C TYR A 289 -2.08 16.45 -0.16
N LEU A 290 -2.50 15.98 0.99
CA LEU A 290 -3.44 14.87 1.17
C LEU A 290 -4.70 15.43 1.82
N ASP A 291 -5.84 15.27 1.18
CA ASP A 291 -7.15 15.77 1.66
C ASP A 291 -7.06 17.23 2.12
N ASN A 292 -6.46 18.07 1.27
CA ASN A 292 -6.17 19.50 1.50
C ASN A 292 -5.16 19.82 2.62
N LYS A 293 -4.58 18.82 3.28
CA LYS A 293 -3.54 19.03 4.29
C LYS A 293 -2.16 18.96 3.66
N LEU A 294 -1.36 20.02 3.79
CA LEU A 294 0.02 20.06 3.28
C LEU A 294 0.86 18.96 3.93
N LYS A 295 1.54 18.16 3.11
CA LYS A 295 2.47 17.11 3.54
C LYS A 295 3.93 17.53 3.40
N THR A 296 4.27 18.16 2.28
CA THR A 296 5.64 18.59 2.02
C THR A 296 5.72 19.70 1.00
N THR A 297 6.83 20.45 1.04
CA THR A 297 7.29 21.37 0.00
C THR A 297 8.68 20.91 -0.44
N THR A 298 8.89 20.68 -1.74
CA THR A 298 10.10 20.02 -2.24
C THR A 298 10.43 20.43 -3.68
N ILE A 299 11.67 20.15 -4.10
CA ILE A 299 12.09 20.24 -5.50
C ILE A 299 11.79 18.95 -6.27
N SER A 300 11.41 17.86 -5.59
CA SER A 300 11.10 16.59 -6.23
C SER A 300 9.73 16.63 -6.91
N ASN A 301 9.69 16.23 -8.14
CA ASN A 301 8.46 16.04 -8.91
C ASN A 301 7.75 14.71 -8.64
N THR A 302 8.21 13.94 -7.68
CA THR A 302 7.56 12.71 -7.21
C THR A 302 7.40 12.76 -5.69
N TYR A 303 6.29 12.21 -5.21
CA TYR A 303 6.04 12.08 -3.77
C TYR A 303 5.25 10.81 -3.49
N THR A 304 5.58 10.13 -2.37
CA THR A 304 4.84 8.99 -1.87
C THR A 304 4.13 9.39 -0.58
N PHE A 305 2.82 9.35 -0.60
CA PHE A 305 1.99 9.46 0.60
C PHE A 305 2.00 8.10 1.28
N THR A 306 2.37 8.05 2.55
CA THR A 306 2.50 6.82 3.34
C THR A 306 1.62 6.85 4.58
N SER A 307 1.47 5.69 5.25
CA SER A 307 0.63 5.53 6.44
C SER A 307 -0.83 5.90 6.16
N LEU A 308 -1.32 5.45 5.01
CA LEU A 308 -2.70 5.59 4.61
C LEU A 308 -3.52 4.39 5.12
N GLU A 309 -4.80 4.59 5.31
CA GLU A 309 -5.73 3.50 5.61
C GLU A 309 -6.07 2.74 4.32
N GLU A 310 -6.18 1.43 4.41
CA GLU A 310 -6.57 0.58 3.28
C GLU A 310 -8.00 0.85 2.81
N SER A 311 -8.28 0.48 1.57
CA SER A 311 -9.63 0.62 0.96
C SER A 311 -10.23 2.01 1.09
N THR A 312 -9.40 3.04 1.30
CA THR A 312 -9.81 4.42 1.56
C THR A 312 -9.46 5.31 0.39
N THR A 313 -10.40 6.15 -0.02
CA THR A 313 -10.21 7.10 -1.11
C THR A 313 -9.60 8.40 -0.56
N TYR A 314 -8.50 8.83 -1.18
CA TYR A 314 -7.80 10.06 -0.84
C TYR A 314 -7.79 11.01 -2.03
N THR A 315 -7.87 12.29 -1.73
CA THR A 315 -7.63 13.36 -2.71
C THR A 315 -6.18 13.83 -2.59
N LEU A 316 -5.42 13.61 -3.66
CA LEU A 316 -4.01 13.98 -3.79
C LEU A 316 -3.93 15.26 -4.60
N LYS A 317 -3.37 16.32 -4.02
CA LYS A 317 -3.29 17.63 -4.66
C LYS A 317 -1.85 18.10 -4.72
N VAL A 318 -1.45 18.68 -5.82
CA VAL A 318 -0.16 19.35 -5.98
C VAL A 318 -0.40 20.81 -6.38
N THR A 319 0.34 21.70 -5.76
CA THR A 319 0.47 23.11 -6.19
C THR A 319 1.90 23.32 -6.64
N VAL A 320 2.07 23.84 -7.85
CA VAL A 320 3.38 24.13 -8.43
C VAL A 320 3.52 25.63 -8.61
N ALA A 321 4.67 26.16 -8.19
CA ALA A 321 5.00 27.57 -8.32
C ALA A 321 6.10 27.79 -9.36
N ASP A 322 6.05 28.95 -10.06
CA ASP A 322 7.13 29.49 -10.88
C ASP A 322 8.00 30.48 -10.10
N ASN A 323 9.03 31.03 -10.76
CA ASN A 323 9.91 32.03 -10.18
C ASN A 323 9.24 33.41 -10.01
N ALA A 324 8.09 33.64 -10.64
CA ALA A 324 7.29 34.85 -10.45
C ALA A 324 6.29 34.72 -9.28
N GLY A 325 6.26 33.55 -8.62
CA GLY A 325 5.36 33.28 -7.51
C GLY A 325 3.93 32.90 -7.94
N LYS A 326 3.67 32.75 -9.22
CA LYS A 326 2.38 32.24 -9.71
C LYS A 326 2.29 30.74 -9.48
N THR A 327 1.09 30.26 -9.31
CA THR A 327 0.87 28.85 -8.97
C THR A 327 -0.24 28.23 -9.78
N THR A 328 -0.07 26.96 -10.08
CA THR A 328 -1.13 26.09 -10.62
C THR A 328 -1.32 24.91 -9.68
N THR A 329 -2.57 24.56 -9.44
CA THR A 329 -2.95 23.43 -8.59
C THR A 329 -3.69 22.39 -9.41
N LYS A 330 -3.33 21.13 -9.23
CA LYS A 330 -4.03 19.97 -9.81
C LYS A 330 -4.27 18.93 -8.73
N SER A 331 -5.36 18.18 -8.90
CA SER A 331 -5.75 17.10 -7.97
C SER A 331 -6.07 15.84 -8.74
N VAL A 332 -5.88 14.71 -8.07
CA VAL A 332 -6.29 13.38 -8.53
C VAL A 332 -6.78 12.61 -7.32
N SER A 333 -7.77 11.77 -7.49
CA SER A 333 -8.24 10.87 -6.43
C SER A 333 -7.75 9.45 -6.69
N ALA A 334 -7.38 8.76 -5.62
CA ALA A 334 -7.05 7.33 -5.67
C ALA A 334 -7.56 6.65 -4.41
N LYS A 335 -7.97 5.40 -4.60
CA LYS A 335 -8.34 4.52 -3.50
C LYS A 335 -7.16 3.58 -3.22
N THR A 336 -6.74 3.50 -1.96
CA THR A 336 -5.74 2.50 -1.53
C THR A 336 -6.28 1.09 -1.74
N GLU A 337 -5.40 0.16 -2.04
CA GLU A 337 -5.75 -1.25 -2.18
C GLU A 337 -6.24 -1.81 -0.83
N SER A 338 -6.97 -2.90 -0.87
CA SER A 338 -7.30 -3.70 0.31
C SER A 338 -6.17 -4.70 0.51
N ASP A 339 -5.67 -4.82 1.73
CA ASP A 339 -4.81 -5.95 2.04
C ASP A 339 -5.64 -7.23 2.03
N GLU A 340 -5.08 -8.22 1.41
CA GLU A 340 -5.61 -9.57 1.37
C GLU A 340 -5.39 -10.24 2.73
N THR A 341 -6.35 -11.02 3.20
CA THR A 341 -6.11 -11.88 4.36
C THR A 341 -5.14 -13.00 3.98
N ILE A 342 -4.38 -13.49 4.96
CA ILE A 342 -3.45 -14.60 4.72
C ILE A 342 -4.17 -15.86 4.22
N ALA A 343 -5.43 -16.05 4.61
CA ALA A 343 -6.26 -17.16 4.15
C ALA A 343 -6.67 -17.00 2.68
N GLU A 344 -7.04 -15.81 2.25
CA GLU A 344 -7.32 -15.49 0.83
C GLU A 344 -6.07 -15.67 -0.01
N ALA A 345 -4.91 -15.14 0.45
CA ALA A 345 -3.63 -15.29 -0.21
C ALA A 345 -3.18 -16.75 -0.37
N PHE A 346 -3.51 -17.59 0.62
CA PHE A 346 -3.26 -19.03 0.53
C PHE A 346 -4.20 -19.70 -0.49
N ASN A 347 -5.48 -19.38 -0.46
CA ASN A 347 -6.48 -19.99 -1.34
C ASN A 347 -6.29 -19.63 -2.82
N ASN A 348 -5.81 -18.42 -3.12
CA ASN A 348 -5.52 -17.99 -4.50
C ASN A 348 -4.10 -18.34 -4.97
N GLY A 349 -3.28 -18.92 -4.10
CA GLY A 349 -1.92 -19.40 -4.43
C GLY A 349 -0.83 -18.32 -4.38
N THR A 350 -1.13 -17.14 -3.87
CA THR A 350 -0.12 -16.08 -3.58
C THR A 350 0.90 -16.58 -2.55
N ILE A 351 0.40 -17.21 -1.47
CA ILE A 351 1.20 -17.90 -0.46
C ILE A 351 1.06 -19.41 -0.65
N LYS A 352 2.12 -20.14 -0.43
CA LYS A 352 2.17 -21.59 -0.59
C LYS A 352 2.66 -22.27 0.68
N ILE A 353 2.35 -23.56 0.80
CA ILE A 353 2.94 -24.43 1.84
C ILE A 353 4.46 -24.34 1.73
N GLY A 354 5.11 -24.15 2.87
CA GLY A 354 6.55 -24.02 2.98
C GLY A 354 7.10 -22.61 2.84
N ASP A 355 6.30 -21.64 2.39
CA ASP A 355 6.71 -20.23 2.36
C ASP A 355 7.00 -19.69 3.76
N TYR A 356 7.97 -18.78 3.85
CA TYR A 356 8.31 -18.12 5.10
C TYR A 356 7.36 -16.95 5.39
N VAL A 357 6.94 -16.84 6.64
CA VAL A 357 6.09 -15.76 7.16
C VAL A 357 6.77 -15.15 8.37
N LYS A 358 6.86 -13.84 8.40
CA LYS A 358 7.43 -13.10 9.53
C LYS A 358 6.39 -12.96 10.64
N TYR A 359 6.35 -13.94 11.51
CA TYR A 359 5.53 -13.93 12.70
C TYR A 359 6.41 -13.62 13.93
N THR A 360 5.97 -12.67 14.75
CA THR A 360 6.66 -12.30 15.99
C THR A 360 5.75 -12.60 17.17
N PRO A 361 6.08 -13.61 17.99
CA PRO A 361 5.31 -13.92 19.19
C PRO A 361 5.35 -12.78 20.20
N ASN A 362 4.25 -12.56 20.92
CA ASN A 362 4.18 -11.64 22.05
C ASN A 362 3.93 -12.36 23.40
N GLY A 363 4.11 -13.68 23.44
CA GLY A 363 4.03 -14.49 24.64
C GLY A 363 5.15 -14.18 25.65
N ALA A 364 5.16 -14.91 26.76
CA ALA A 364 6.20 -14.80 27.78
C ALA A 364 7.59 -15.17 27.24
N ASN A 365 8.64 -14.71 27.89
CA ASN A 365 10.01 -15.07 27.52
C ASN A 365 10.44 -16.43 28.08
N SER A 366 9.73 -16.92 29.09
CA SER A 366 10.00 -18.23 29.70
C SER A 366 8.72 -18.91 30.16
N TYR A 367 8.80 -20.21 30.33
CA TYR A 367 7.78 -21.10 30.86
C TYR A 367 8.39 -22.04 31.87
N ASN A 368 7.75 -22.23 33.02
CA ASN A 368 8.22 -23.10 34.09
C ASN A 368 7.42 -24.39 34.10
N VAL A 369 8.12 -25.51 34.01
CA VAL A 369 7.57 -26.86 34.15
C VAL A 369 7.87 -27.34 35.58
N LEU A 370 6.83 -27.66 36.36
CA LEU A 370 7.02 -28.19 37.68
C LEU A 370 7.42 -29.65 37.64
N GLY A 371 8.44 -30.05 38.41
CA GLY A 371 8.86 -31.44 38.53
C GLY A 371 7.76 -32.38 39.00
N THR A 372 6.86 -31.91 39.87
CA THR A 372 5.66 -32.65 40.29
C THR A 372 4.67 -32.95 39.16
N GLN A 373 4.75 -32.21 38.05
CA GLN A 373 3.91 -32.40 36.86
C GLN A 373 4.63 -33.19 35.77
N SER A 374 5.88 -32.88 35.48
CA SER A 374 6.68 -33.58 34.49
C SER A 374 7.21 -34.93 34.95
N GLY A 375 7.28 -35.13 36.25
CA GLY A 375 7.92 -36.31 36.85
C GLY A 375 9.43 -36.39 36.64
N PHE A 376 10.05 -35.32 36.07
CA PHE A 376 11.45 -35.34 35.69
C PHE A 376 12.35 -35.26 36.92
N LEU A 377 13.40 -36.08 36.94
CA LEU A 377 14.29 -36.29 38.07
C LEU A 377 15.70 -35.81 37.76
N ASP A 378 16.40 -35.35 38.77
CA ASP A 378 17.86 -35.17 38.70
C ASP A 378 18.63 -36.49 38.89
N ASP A 379 19.94 -36.42 38.85
CA ASP A 379 20.82 -37.58 39.05
C ASP A 379 20.74 -38.22 40.46
N ASN A 380 20.03 -37.57 41.37
CA ASN A 380 19.81 -38.07 42.74
C ASN A 380 18.36 -38.48 42.97
N ASP A 381 17.59 -38.72 41.89
CA ASP A 381 16.18 -39.11 41.90
C ASP A 381 15.24 -38.06 42.58
N ASN A 382 15.63 -36.76 42.63
CA ASN A 382 14.75 -35.70 43.07
C ASN A 382 13.99 -35.08 41.93
N LEU A 383 12.72 -34.75 42.16
CA LEU A 383 11.92 -34.00 41.19
C LEU A 383 12.49 -32.59 40.99
N ILE A 384 12.77 -32.23 39.75
CA ILE A 384 13.29 -30.92 39.38
C ILE A 384 12.34 -30.12 38.54
N ASN A 385 12.27 -28.81 38.82
CA ASN A 385 11.58 -27.86 37.97
C ASN A 385 12.48 -27.49 36.80
N GLN A 386 11.87 -27.28 35.65
CA GLN A 386 12.58 -26.92 34.40
C GLN A 386 12.09 -25.55 33.94
N THR A 387 12.97 -24.75 33.38
CA THR A 387 12.63 -23.46 32.79
C THR A 387 12.96 -23.49 31.30
N ILE A 388 11.95 -23.26 30.47
CA ILE A 388 12.04 -23.19 29.02
C ILE A 388 12.08 -21.74 28.62
N THR A 389 13.00 -21.35 27.78
CA THR A 389 13.10 -20.00 27.22
C THR A 389 12.56 -19.95 25.82
N ARG A 390 11.96 -18.82 25.46
CA ARG A 390 11.46 -18.60 24.11
C ARG A 390 12.62 -18.36 23.14
N ASP A 391 12.71 -19.17 22.09
CA ASP A 391 13.65 -19.01 20.99
C ASP A 391 13.10 -18.02 19.94
N ASN A 392 14.01 -17.40 19.18
CA ASN A 392 13.66 -16.63 18.02
C ASN A 392 13.61 -17.58 16.80
N LEU A 393 12.43 -18.06 16.47
CA LEU A 393 12.20 -19.04 15.44
C LEU A 393 11.74 -18.39 14.14
N ASN A 394 12.15 -18.96 13.01
CA ASN A 394 11.53 -18.68 11.71
C ASN A 394 10.27 -19.53 11.55
N TRP A 395 9.33 -19.04 10.75
CA TRP A 395 8.03 -19.66 10.57
C TRP A 395 7.75 -19.95 9.12
N ARG A 396 7.24 -21.14 8.83
CA ARG A 396 6.85 -21.56 7.50
C ARG A 396 5.38 -21.93 7.44
N VAL A 397 4.71 -21.61 6.33
CA VAL A 397 3.32 -22.01 6.12
C VAL A 397 3.20 -23.51 6.17
N PHE A 398 2.38 -24.01 7.07
CA PHE A 398 2.14 -25.43 7.29
C PHE A 398 0.94 -25.92 6.50
N ASP A 399 -0.21 -25.32 6.72
CA ASP A 399 -1.47 -25.63 6.01
C ASP A 399 -2.55 -24.58 6.29
N ILE A 400 -3.76 -24.85 5.82
CA ILE A 400 -4.96 -24.17 6.22
C ILE A 400 -5.93 -25.15 6.89
N LYS A 401 -6.41 -24.82 8.09
CA LYS A 401 -7.35 -25.65 8.84
C LYS A 401 -8.49 -24.78 9.38
N ASN A 402 -9.74 -25.14 9.06
CA ASN A 402 -10.93 -24.37 9.43
C ASN A 402 -10.86 -22.87 9.05
N GLY A 403 -10.31 -22.57 7.86
CA GLY A 403 -10.17 -21.21 7.35
C GLY A 403 -9.01 -20.40 7.97
N ASN A 404 -8.24 -21.00 8.88
CA ASN A 404 -7.07 -20.36 9.49
C ASN A 404 -5.77 -20.94 8.93
N VAL A 405 -4.85 -20.08 8.53
CA VAL A 405 -3.53 -20.52 8.09
C VAL A 405 -2.70 -20.89 9.32
N ARG A 406 -2.07 -22.07 9.26
CA ARG A 406 -1.15 -22.52 10.30
C ARG A 406 0.29 -22.41 9.84
N LEU A 407 1.15 -21.98 10.75
CA LEU A 407 2.58 -21.90 10.57
C LEU A 407 3.25 -22.95 11.45
N ILE A 408 4.32 -23.55 10.95
CA ILE A 408 5.21 -24.41 11.73
C ILE A 408 6.55 -23.70 11.94
N SER A 409 7.14 -23.84 13.11
CA SER A 409 8.51 -23.36 13.31
C SER A 409 9.48 -24.10 12.36
N GLU A 410 10.43 -23.41 11.77
CA GLU A 410 11.41 -24.00 10.84
C GLU A 410 12.24 -25.08 11.55
N THR A 411 12.64 -24.83 12.79
CA THR A 411 13.40 -25.79 13.61
C THR A 411 12.65 -26.08 14.90
N ALA A 412 13.04 -27.12 15.61
CA ALA A 412 12.65 -27.32 17.00
C ALA A 412 13.30 -26.26 17.89
N THR A 413 12.80 -26.09 19.11
CA THR A 413 13.39 -25.21 20.13
C THR A 413 14.75 -25.71 20.59
N ASN A 414 15.59 -24.80 21.12
CA ASN A 414 16.86 -25.18 21.74
C ASN A 414 16.64 -25.73 23.16
N SER A 415 15.67 -25.16 23.88
CA SER A 415 15.30 -25.65 25.22
C SER A 415 14.50 -26.94 25.11
N GLU A 416 14.79 -27.89 25.96
CA GLU A 416 14.13 -29.19 26.04
C GLU A 416 13.25 -29.29 27.29
N ILE A 417 12.21 -30.11 27.21
CA ILE A 417 11.36 -30.48 28.36
C ILE A 417 11.58 -31.96 28.64
N GLY A 418 11.94 -32.26 29.88
CA GLY A 418 12.07 -33.62 30.36
C GLY A 418 10.77 -34.14 30.97
N PHE A 419 10.40 -35.35 30.59
CA PHE A 419 9.28 -36.07 31.19
C PHE A 419 9.75 -37.43 31.75
N SER A 420 9.11 -37.85 32.82
CA SER A 420 9.36 -39.14 33.43
C SER A 420 8.11 -39.72 34.10
N GLY A 421 7.99 -41.03 34.09
CA GLY A 421 7.00 -41.77 34.83
C GLY A 421 5.54 -41.40 34.51
N ALA A 422 4.69 -41.69 35.45
CA ALA A 422 3.25 -41.51 35.32
C ALA A 422 2.84 -40.04 35.25
N ASN A 423 3.46 -39.16 35.98
CA ASN A 423 3.17 -37.74 35.96
C ASN A 423 3.53 -37.14 34.58
N GLY A 424 4.71 -37.48 34.08
CA GLY A 424 5.13 -37.10 32.74
C GLY A 424 4.15 -37.55 31.68
N TYR A 425 3.77 -38.80 31.66
CA TYR A 425 2.79 -39.34 30.73
C TYR A 425 1.45 -38.61 30.79
N ASN A 426 0.91 -38.40 31.97
CA ASN A 426 -0.42 -37.78 32.15
C ASN A 426 -0.45 -36.31 31.73
N ASN A 427 0.64 -35.59 31.92
CA ASN A 427 0.69 -34.15 31.74
C ASN A 427 1.41 -33.71 30.44
N ALA A 428 2.11 -34.59 29.75
CA ALA A 428 2.95 -34.24 28.61
C ALA A 428 2.20 -33.40 27.56
N VAL A 429 1.04 -33.87 27.09
CA VAL A 429 0.24 -33.18 26.05
C VAL A 429 -0.17 -31.78 26.51
N TYR A 430 -0.62 -31.66 27.76
CA TYR A 430 -0.95 -30.36 28.36
C TYR A 430 0.29 -29.47 28.41
N ILE A 431 1.39 -29.93 28.97
CA ILE A 431 2.59 -29.13 29.23
C ILE A 431 3.20 -28.62 27.92
N VAL A 432 3.36 -29.48 26.89
CA VAL A 432 3.95 -29.03 25.61
C VAL A 432 3.05 -28.02 24.88
N ASN A 433 1.73 -28.18 24.96
CA ASN A 433 0.79 -27.22 24.37
C ASN A 433 0.75 -25.92 25.17
N ASP A 434 0.72 -25.97 26.50
CA ASP A 434 0.69 -24.78 27.37
C ASP A 434 2.01 -24.00 27.27
N ALA A 435 3.15 -24.69 27.18
CA ALA A 435 4.44 -24.06 26.92
C ALA A 435 4.44 -23.34 25.56
N CYS A 436 4.00 -23.98 24.48
CA CYS A 436 3.89 -23.35 23.18
C CYS A 436 2.92 -22.14 23.21
N SER A 437 1.75 -22.31 23.85
CA SER A 437 0.77 -21.23 24.01
C SER A 437 1.32 -20.05 24.81
N THR A 438 2.05 -20.32 25.90
CA THR A 438 2.62 -19.28 26.73
C THR A 438 3.75 -18.53 26.04
N LEU A 439 4.64 -19.23 25.33
CA LEU A 439 5.84 -18.67 24.73
C LEU A 439 5.58 -18.04 23.35
N TYR A 440 4.75 -18.66 22.52
CA TYR A 440 4.68 -18.35 21.10
C TYR A 440 3.34 -17.78 20.61
N ARG A 441 2.37 -17.55 21.49
CA ARG A 441 1.11 -16.88 21.11
C ARG A 441 1.34 -15.46 20.59
N GLY A 442 0.39 -14.94 19.82
CA GLY A 442 0.34 -13.55 19.35
C GLY A 442 -1.04 -12.92 19.55
N ASN A 443 -1.21 -11.64 19.22
CA ASN A 443 -2.49 -10.93 19.37
C ASN A 443 -3.61 -11.58 18.54
N ASN A 444 -3.29 -12.03 17.34
CA ASN A 444 -4.23 -12.66 16.41
C ASN A 444 -3.79 -14.10 16.08
N ALA A 445 -3.16 -14.75 17.01
CA ALA A 445 -2.60 -16.08 16.81
C ALA A 445 -2.60 -16.89 18.11
N THR A 446 -2.96 -18.15 18.00
CA THR A 446 -2.77 -19.15 19.04
C THR A 446 -1.58 -20.03 18.72
N ALA A 447 -0.99 -20.64 19.76
CA ALA A 447 0.11 -21.56 19.57
C ALA A 447 -0.16 -22.88 20.30
N THR A 448 0.18 -23.98 19.64
CA THR A 448 0.15 -25.35 20.16
C THR A 448 1.44 -26.05 19.75
N ASN A 449 1.70 -27.22 20.30
CA ASN A 449 2.79 -28.04 19.82
C ASN A 449 2.30 -28.96 18.69
N LEU A 450 3.18 -29.31 17.75
CA LEU A 450 2.91 -30.30 16.69
C LEU A 450 2.41 -31.62 17.32
N ASN A 451 1.41 -32.26 16.71
CA ASN A 451 0.85 -33.52 17.17
C ASN A 451 0.83 -34.59 16.06
N ASN A 452 0.49 -35.82 16.43
CA ASN A 452 0.45 -36.94 15.49
C ASN A 452 -0.57 -36.76 14.37
N GLU A 453 -1.74 -36.19 14.66
CA GLU A 453 -2.79 -35.95 13.67
C GLU A 453 -2.33 -34.96 12.60
N ASP A 454 -1.59 -33.94 13.01
CA ASP A 454 -1.00 -32.94 12.10
C ASP A 454 -0.05 -33.59 11.10
N ILE A 455 0.73 -34.58 11.52
CA ILE A 455 1.63 -35.35 10.66
C ILE A 455 0.82 -36.29 9.78
N TYR A 456 -0.08 -37.07 10.39
CA TYR A 456 -0.89 -38.06 9.69
C TYR A 456 -1.71 -37.47 8.54
N GLU A 457 -2.31 -36.32 8.75
CA GLU A 457 -3.06 -35.59 7.70
C GLU A 457 -2.19 -35.25 6.46
N LYS A 458 -0.86 -35.23 6.58
CA LYS A 458 0.08 -34.93 5.50
C LYS A 458 0.68 -36.17 4.83
N LEU A 459 0.42 -37.35 5.36
CA LEU A 459 0.87 -38.60 4.77
C LEU A 459 -0.03 -39.03 3.59
N ASP A 460 0.56 -39.66 2.63
CA ASP A 460 -0.14 -40.28 1.50
C ASP A 460 -0.64 -41.68 1.90
N THR A 461 -1.90 -41.74 2.30
CA THR A 461 -2.53 -43.00 2.73
C THR A 461 -2.70 -44.03 1.59
N SER A 462 -2.55 -43.62 0.33
CA SER A 462 -2.53 -44.57 -0.80
C SER A 462 -1.22 -45.37 -0.89
N ILE A 463 -0.13 -44.77 -0.38
CA ILE A 463 1.19 -45.41 -0.33
C ILE A 463 1.40 -46.11 1.01
N TRP A 464 0.86 -45.52 2.09
CA TRP A 464 1.02 -46.01 3.44
C TRP A 464 -0.31 -45.93 4.21
N ASP A 465 -1.02 -47.05 4.26
CA ASP A 465 -2.27 -47.18 5.00
C ASP A 465 -2.06 -48.07 6.22
N TYR A 466 -1.95 -47.47 7.39
CA TYR A 466 -1.80 -48.19 8.65
C TYR A 466 -2.98 -49.12 8.97
N THR A 467 -4.15 -48.86 8.39
CA THR A 467 -5.32 -49.76 8.58
C THR A 467 -5.11 -51.13 7.92
N GLN A 468 -4.17 -51.21 7.00
CA GLN A 468 -3.74 -52.47 6.37
C GLN A 468 -2.69 -53.21 7.21
N SER A 469 -2.19 -52.61 8.27
CA SER A 469 -1.28 -53.29 9.20
C SER A 469 -1.95 -54.50 9.83
N GLN A 470 -1.23 -55.61 9.90
CA GLN A 470 -1.69 -56.83 10.60
C GLN A 470 -2.06 -56.57 12.08
N TYR A 471 -1.61 -55.48 12.66
CA TYR A 471 -1.89 -55.09 14.05
C TYR A 471 -3.12 -54.20 14.21
N TYR A 472 -3.60 -53.57 13.12
CA TYR A 472 -4.75 -52.69 13.19
C TYR A 472 -6.03 -53.44 13.59
N GLY A 473 -6.77 -52.84 14.54
CA GLY A 473 -8.01 -53.45 15.04
C GLY A 473 -7.82 -54.59 16.04
N GLN A 474 -6.59 -55.09 16.23
CA GLN A 474 -6.33 -56.14 17.24
C GLN A 474 -6.50 -55.56 18.66
N VAL A 475 -6.93 -56.42 19.57
CA VAL A 475 -7.07 -56.09 20.99
C VAL A 475 -6.10 -56.96 21.78
N TYR A 476 -5.22 -56.32 22.49
CA TYR A 476 -4.26 -56.97 23.37
C TYR A 476 -4.71 -56.79 24.81
N THR A 477 -4.67 -57.85 25.61
CA THR A 477 -5.04 -57.83 27.01
C THR A 477 -3.82 -58.14 27.87
N THR A 478 -3.48 -57.25 28.80
CA THR A 478 -2.47 -57.51 29.80
C THR A 478 -3.15 -58.03 31.06
N GLN A 479 -2.62 -59.05 31.69
CA GLN A 479 -3.14 -59.66 32.93
C GLN A 479 -2.11 -59.65 34.03
N GLY A 480 -2.57 -59.58 35.29
CA GLY A 480 -1.71 -59.83 36.45
C GLY A 480 -1.00 -58.63 37.06
N TYR A 481 -1.27 -57.44 36.58
CA TYR A 481 -0.68 -56.22 37.15
C TYR A 481 -1.77 -55.33 37.75
N SER A 482 -1.58 -54.84 38.97
CA SER A 482 -2.38 -53.73 39.48
C SER A 482 -1.89 -52.49 38.76
N TYR A 483 -2.69 -52.00 37.83
CA TYR A 483 -2.39 -50.72 37.19
C TYR A 483 -2.47 -49.62 38.23
N PRO A 484 -1.39 -48.90 38.49
CA PRO A 484 -1.53 -47.71 39.27
C PRO A 484 -2.45 -46.79 38.51
N ASN A 485 -3.33 -46.20 39.17
CA ASN A 485 -4.40 -45.31 38.82
C ASN A 485 -3.89 -43.98 38.30
N ILE A 486 -3.08 -44.00 37.24
CA ILE A 486 -2.24 -42.89 36.82
C ILE A 486 -2.63 -42.30 35.51
N PHE A 487 -3.61 -42.90 34.82
CA PHE A 487 -3.90 -42.49 33.44
C PHE A 487 -5.27 -41.84 33.40
N LYS A 488 -5.28 -40.53 33.27
CA LYS A 488 -6.48 -39.76 32.94
C LYS A 488 -6.53 -39.40 31.47
N LYS A 489 -7.74 -39.20 31.01
CA LYS A 489 -7.95 -38.46 29.77
C LYS A 489 -7.20 -37.12 29.86
N GLU A 490 -6.63 -36.68 28.76
CA GLU A 490 -6.02 -35.37 28.64
C GLU A 490 -6.95 -34.29 29.16
N THR A 491 -6.44 -33.45 30.02
CA THR A 491 -7.20 -32.36 30.66
C THR A 491 -6.56 -31.03 30.31
N ASN A 492 -7.31 -29.96 30.44
CA ASN A 492 -6.81 -28.60 30.26
C ASN A 492 -6.03 -28.11 31.50
N GLN A 493 -5.77 -28.97 32.47
CA GLN A 493 -5.06 -28.66 33.68
C GLN A 493 -4.11 -29.80 34.04
N PRO A 494 -2.86 -29.50 34.42
CA PRO A 494 -1.92 -30.53 34.82
C PRO A 494 -2.36 -31.21 36.13
N ILE A 495 -1.93 -32.45 36.29
CA ILE A 495 -2.24 -33.25 37.44
C ILE A 495 -0.95 -33.45 38.25
N ASN A 496 -0.94 -33.02 39.48
CA ASN A 496 0.17 -33.24 40.41
C ASN A 496 -0.06 -34.54 41.18
N ASN A 497 0.95 -35.44 41.19
CA ASN A 497 0.96 -36.65 41.97
C ASN A 497 -0.35 -37.46 41.89
N TYR A 498 -0.76 -37.74 40.64
CA TYR A 498 -2.02 -38.41 40.38
C TYR A 498 -2.08 -39.78 41.04
N SER A 499 -3.09 -39.97 41.83
CA SER A 499 -3.47 -41.28 42.37
C SER A 499 -4.95 -41.53 42.12
N GLY A 500 -5.29 -42.64 41.55
CA GLY A 500 -6.68 -42.97 41.25
C GLY A 500 -6.81 -44.17 40.33
N THR A 501 -8.00 -44.67 40.05
CA THR A 501 -8.24 -45.81 39.15
C THR A 501 -8.52 -45.35 37.75
N LEU A 502 -7.92 -45.97 36.75
CA LEU A 502 -8.20 -45.73 35.36
C LEU A 502 -9.69 -46.04 35.06
N LYS A 503 -10.41 -45.09 34.53
CA LYS A 503 -11.81 -45.26 34.15
C LYS A 503 -11.96 -45.31 32.64
N GLN A 504 -12.99 -46.01 32.16
CA GLN A 504 -13.23 -46.21 30.73
C GLN A 504 -13.35 -44.90 29.94
N ASN A 505 -13.82 -43.83 30.55
CA ASN A 505 -13.95 -42.50 29.91
C ASN A 505 -12.72 -41.59 30.13
N GLU A 506 -11.67 -42.07 30.76
CA GLU A 506 -10.42 -41.35 31.03
C GLU A 506 -9.28 -41.85 30.10
N GLN A 507 -9.62 -42.27 28.91
CA GLN A 507 -8.67 -42.81 27.92
C GLN A 507 -7.72 -41.72 27.42
N PRO A 508 -6.45 -42.08 27.20
CA PRO A 508 -5.56 -41.28 26.34
C PRO A 508 -6.13 -41.13 24.93
N SER A 509 -5.78 -40.05 24.24
CA SER A 509 -6.35 -39.71 22.91
C SER A 509 -6.16 -40.77 21.84
N ILE A 510 -5.13 -41.61 21.96
CA ILE A 510 -4.75 -42.61 20.94
C ILE A 510 -5.03 -44.04 21.34
N VAL A 511 -5.71 -44.28 22.45
CA VAL A 511 -6.10 -45.63 22.86
C VAL A 511 -7.60 -45.76 22.95
N THR A 512 -8.14 -46.73 22.25
CA THR A 512 -9.56 -47.08 22.37
C THR A 512 -9.74 -48.41 23.05
N GLY A 513 -10.46 -48.42 24.14
CA GLY A 513 -10.89 -49.63 24.86
C GLY A 513 -9.89 -50.08 25.90
N TYR A 514 -10.20 -49.85 27.13
CA TYR A 514 -9.63 -50.53 28.28
C TYR A 514 -10.73 -50.79 29.33
N THR A 515 -10.46 -51.73 30.19
CA THR A 515 -11.40 -52.05 31.27
C THR A 515 -10.83 -51.61 32.61
N THR A 516 -11.72 -51.29 33.52
CA THR A 516 -11.37 -51.10 34.95
C THR A 516 -11.07 -52.40 35.59
N GLY A 517 -10.04 -52.49 36.44
CA GLY A 517 -9.63 -53.69 37.16
C GLY A 517 -8.20 -54.13 36.90
N SER A 518 -7.92 -55.40 36.99
CA SER A 518 -6.57 -55.97 36.85
C SER A 518 -6.13 -56.24 35.40
N SER A 519 -6.89 -55.81 34.43
CA SER A 519 -6.52 -55.99 33.01
C SER A 519 -6.69 -54.69 32.23
N LEU A 520 -5.71 -54.39 31.36
CA LEU A 520 -5.74 -53.31 30.40
C LEU A 520 -5.99 -53.92 29.01
N GLN A 521 -7.01 -53.47 28.30
CA GLN A 521 -7.24 -53.77 26.92
C GLN A 521 -6.73 -52.64 26.05
N ILE A 522 -5.84 -52.93 25.14
CA ILE A 522 -5.24 -51.98 24.21
C ILE A 522 -5.71 -52.41 22.81
N LYS A 523 -6.50 -51.55 22.18
CA LYS A 523 -6.90 -51.73 20.78
C LYS A 523 -6.05 -50.84 19.90
N VAL A 524 -5.41 -51.44 18.89
CA VAL A 524 -4.59 -50.71 17.93
C VAL A 524 -5.51 -49.98 16.94
N THR A 525 -5.52 -48.67 16.98
CA THR A 525 -6.41 -47.82 16.17
C THR A 525 -5.70 -46.66 15.51
N THR A 526 -4.38 -46.58 15.65
CA THR A 526 -3.62 -45.42 15.15
C THR A 526 -2.41 -45.90 14.33
N TRP A 527 -1.86 -45.01 13.54
CA TRP A 527 -0.76 -45.26 12.64
C TRP A 527 0.59 -45.38 13.36
N GLU A 528 0.72 -44.88 14.56
CA GLU A 528 1.96 -44.93 15.35
C GLU A 528 2.43 -46.37 15.64
N THR A 529 1.53 -47.31 15.56
CA THR A 529 1.85 -48.74 15.78
C THR A 529 2.48 -49.41 14.57
N ALA A 530 2.65 -48.74 13.46
CA ALA A 530 3.18 -49.35 12.21
C ALA A 530 4.72 -49.37 12.13
N PHE A 531 5.45 -48.78 13.07
CA PHE A 531 6.91 -48.87 13.32
C PHE A 531 7.84 -48.70 12.10
N GLU A 532 7.42 -48.07 11.02
CA GLU A 532 8.30 -47.82 9.88
C GLU A 532 8.80 -46.36 9.88
N PRO A 533 10.08 -46.13 9.58
CA PRO A 533 10.61 -44.80 9.44
C PRO A 533 9.84 -44.05 8.34
N LEU A 534 9.32 -42.85 8.65
CA LEU A 534 8.72 -42.00 7.65
C LEU A 534 9.79 -41.40 6.74
N THR A 535 9.62 -41.56 5.46
CA THR A 535 10.48 -40.99 4.41
C THR A 535 9.72 -40.01 3.56
N GLU A 536 10.39 -39.26 2.72
CA GLU A 536 9.75 -38.30 1.79
C GLU A 536 8.60 -38.92 0.99
N LYS A 537 8.73 -40.19 0.60
CA LYS A 537 7.73 -40.94 -0.19
C LYS A 537 6.40 -41.15 0.56
N ASN A 538 6.42 -41.09 1.87
CA ASN A 538 5.23 -41.28 2.69
C ASN A 538 4.37 -40.03 2.79
N TYR A 539 4.88 -38.87 2.40
CA TYR A 539 4.15 -37.61 2.44
C TYR A 539 3.43 -37.32 1.12
N LYS A 540 2.27 -36.66 1.19
CA LYS A 540 1.49 -36.22 0.01
C LYS A 540 2.30 -35.38 -0.95
N ASN A 541 3.33 -34.71 -0.43
CA ASN A 541 4.22 -33.90 -1.22
C ASN A 541 5.53 -33.67 -0.43
N SER A 542 6.66 -33.56 -1.14
CA SER A 542 8.00 -33.41 -0.57
C SER A 542 8.17 -32.21 0.34
N ILE A 543 7.39 -31.15 0.15
CA ILE A 543 7.47 -29.96 1.00
C ILE A 543 7.03 -30.25 2.43
N TYR A 544 6.06 -31.17 2.63
CA TYR A 544 5.67 -31.58 3.99
C TYR A 544 6.77 -32.36 4.68
N PHE A 545 7.46 -33.24 3.97
CA PHE A 545 8.63 -33.91 4.51
C PHE A 545 9.69 -32.89 4.94
N ASP A 546 9.96 -31.89 4.07
CA ASP A 546 10.95 -30.87 4.35
C ASP A 546 10.59 -30.06 5.61
N ILE A 547 9.38 -29.50 5.69
CA ILE A 547 8.99 -28.61 6.79
C ILE A 547 8.65 -29.32 8.10
N ILE A 548 8.31 -30.60 8.07
CA ILE A 548 7.98 -31.37 9.28
C ILE A 548 9.23 -32.06 9.82
N GLN A 549 9.94 -32.80 8.97
CA GLN A 549 10.96 -33.76 9.39
C GLN A 549 12.37 -33.31 9.05
N ASN A 550 12.66 -33.01 7.78
CA ASN A 550 14.00 -32.68 7.33
C ASN A 550 14.57 -31.41 8.00
N ALA A 551 13.77 -30.39 8.19
CA ALA A 551 14.17 -29.14 8.84
C ALA A 551 14.48 -29.28 10.35
N MET A 552 14.15 -30.42 10.98
CA MET A 552 14.48 -30.71 12.38
C MET A 552 15.99 -30.81 12.63
N GLY A 553 16.77 -31.20 11.62
CA GLY A 553 18.18 -31.48 11.79
C GLY A 553 18.41 -32.67 12.74
N ARG A 554 19.27 -32.48 13.73
CA ARG A 554 19.55 -33.53 14.74
C ARG A 554 18.68 -33.44 15.98
N ASN A 555 17.80 -32.48 16.07
CA ASN A 555 16.95 -32.25 17.23
C ASN A 555 15.81 -33.28 17.27
N LYS A 556 15.34 -33.55 18.48
CA LYS A 556 14.13 -34.34 18.75
C LYS A 556 13.09 -33.44 19.32
N ALA A 557 11.85 -33.52 18.85
CA ALA A 557 10.77 -32.67 19.35
C ALA A 557 9.60 -33.51 19.86
N TRP A 558 9.13 -33.20 21.07
CA TRP A 558 7.89 -33.78 21.58
C TRP A 558 6.73 -33.50 20.62
N LEU A 559 5.90 -34.49 20.42
CA LEU A 559 4.58 -34.32 19.84
C LEU A 559 3.56 -34.15 20.96
N ALA A 560 2.54 -33.31 20.74
CA ALA A 560 1.43 -33.21 21.67
C ALA A 560 0.49 -34.41 21.53
N SER A 561 1.06 -35.58 21.67
CA SER A 561 0.40 -36.87 21.52
C SER A 561 1.03 -37.90 22.44
N ARG A 562 0.20 -38.77 22.97
CA ARG A 562 0.62 -39.89 23.84
C ARG A 562 -0.12 -41.16 23.47
N GLY A 563 0.50 -42.27 23.74
CA GLY A 563 -0.01 -43.57 23.38
C GLY A 563 0.07 -44.61 24.47
N VAL A 564 -0.51 -45.75 24.19
CA VAL A 564 -0.34 -46.96 24.98
C VAL A 564 0.02 -48.08 23.99
N GLY A 565 1.21 -48.64 24.14
CA GLY A 565 1.69 -49.78 23.37
C GLY A 565 1.60 -51.09 24.16
N TYR A 566 1.79 -52.19 23.45
CA TYR A 566 1.83 -53.52 24.05
C TYR A 566 2.94 -54.38 23.40
N GLN A 567 3.79 -54.96 24.23
CA GLN A 567 4.80 -55.87 23.79
C GLN A 567 5.09 -56.95 24.85
N GLY A 568 5.07 -58.22 24.45
CA GLY A 568 5.50 -59.33 25.30
C GLY A 568 4.74 -59.47 26.61
N GLY A 569 3.45 -59.15 26.68
CA GLY A 569 2.65 -59.22 27.88
C GLY A 569 2.66 -57.93 28.73
N THR A 570 3.43 -56.94 28.35
CA THR A 570 3.58 -55.67 29.09
C THR A 570 2.93 -54.51 28.33
N GLY A 571 2.14 -53.71 29.02
CA GLY A 571 1.61 -52.44 28.52
C GLY A 571 2.61 -51.30 28.74
N PHE A 572 2.83 -50.49 27.76
CA PHE A 572 3.73 -49.33 27.78
C PHE A 572 2.94 -48.04 27.62
N PHE A 573 3.27 -47.04 28.43
CA PHE A 573 2.69 -45.69 28.39
C PHE A 573 3.74 -44.75 27.86
N GLU A 574 3.47 -44.18 26.73
CA GLU A 574 4.47 -43.49 25.91
C GLU A 574 4.03 -42.08 25.48
N VAL A 575 4.98 -41.18 25.33
CA VAL A 575 4.81 -39.89 24.71
C VAL A 575 5.62 -39.90 23.42
N ASN A 576 5.00 -39.38 22.37
CA ASN A 576 5.55 -39.43 21.05
C ASN A 576 6.47 -38.24 20.79
N TYR A 577 7.51 -38.45 20.00
CA TYR A 577 8.39 -37.39 19.54
C TYR A 577 8.81 -37.62 18.07
N LEU A 578 9.19 -36.52 17.43
CA LEU A 578 9.63 -36.47 16.04
C LEU A 578 11.15 -36.37 15.98
N THR A 579 11.77 -37.07 15.02
CA THR A 579 13.18 -36.97 14.69
C THR A 579 13.35 -36.75 13.19
N VAL A 580 14.56 -36.55 12.71
CA VAL A 580 14.86 -36.49 11.29
C VAL A 580 14.62 -37.85 10.59
N GLU A 581 14.67 -38.95 11.33
CA GLU A 581 14.40 -40.31 10.82
C GLU A 581 12.90 -40.64 10.84
N GLY A 582 12.07 -39.72 11.34
CA GLY A 582 10.63 -39.83 11.42
C GLY A 582 10.11 -39.84 12.86
N TYR A 583 8.96 -40.47 12.98
CA TYR A 583 8.24 -40.63 14.23
C TYR A 583 8.92 -41.66 15.15
N ASP A 584 8.97 -41.38 16.45
CA ASP A 584 9.46 -42.29 17.48
C ASP A 584 8.66 -42.03 18.78
N TYR A 585 8.87 -42.85 19.80
CA TYR A 585 8.18 -42.74 21.06
C TYR A 585 9.13 -43.00 22.24
N GLN A 586 8.77 -42.39 23.39
CA GLN A 586 9.45 -42.68 24.65
C GLN A 586 8.48 -43.32 25.65
N ILE A 587 8.78 -44.55 26.02
CA ILE A 587 8.11 -45.22 27.12
C ILE A 587 8.48 -44.46 28.40
N LEU A 588 7.55 -43.74 28.99
CA LEU A 588 7.75 -43.04 30.28
C LEU A 588 7.43 -43.94 31.48
N TYR A 589 6.50 -44.87 31.27
CA TYR A 589 6.06 -45.80 32.32
C TYR A 589 5.64 -47.14 31.70
N ASN A 590 5.84 -48.23 32.41
CA ASN A 590 5.34 -49.54 31.98
C ASN A 590 4.59 -50.25 33.12
N THR A 591 3.86 -51.30 32.79
CA THR A 591 3.05 -52.07 33.73
C THR A 591 3.89 -52.88 34.74
N SER A 592 5.21 -52.89 34.62
CA SER A 592 6.15 -53.47 35.61
C SER A 592 6.69 -52.41 36.59
N ASN A 593 6.04 -51.27 36.71
CA ASN A 593 6.40 -50.14 37.60
C ASN A 593 7.77 -49.51 37.32
N GLN A 594 8.26 -49.58 36.06
CA GLN A 594 9.49 -48.90 35.70
C GLN A 594 9.18 -47.52 35.10
N SER A 595 9.75 -46.48 35.67
CA SER A 595 9.78 -45.14 35.13
C SER A 595 11.02 -44.96 34.26
N ARG A 596 10.88 -44.23 33.16
CA ARG A 596 11.97 -43.80 32.27
C ARG A 596 11.81 -42.31 32.02
N GLN A 597 12.90 -41.65 31.76
CA GLN A 597 12.90 -40.23 31.45
C GLN A 597 13.48 -39.91 30.08
N LYS A 598 13.02 -38.81 29.52
CA LYS A 598 13.45 -38.29 28.23
C LYS A 598 13.25 -36.80 28.17
N GLU A 599 14.19 -36.13 27.54
CA GLU A 599 14.13 -34.73 27.18
C GLU A 599 14.01 -34.59 25.66
N CYS A 600 13.13 -33.71 25.21
CA CYS A 600 13.03 -33.29 23.82
C CYS A 600 12.60 -31.82 23.75
N SER A 601 12.92 -31.20 22.65
CA SER A 601 12.53 -29.85 22.27
C SER A 601 11.02 -29.73 22.02
N LEU A 602 10.54 -28.51 21.80
CA LEU A 602 9.19 -28.23 21.29
C LEU A 602 9.21 -28.00 19.78
N ARG A 603 8.07 -28.24 19.14
CA ARG A 603 7.85 -27.93 17.73
C ARG A 603 6.56 -27.09 17.60
N PRO A 604 6.63 -25.78 17.80
CA PRO A 604 5.43 -24.96 17.85
C PRO A 604 4.72 -24.85 16.49
N ILE A 605 3.39 -24.93 16.55
CA ILE A 605 2.45 -24.62 15.47
C ILE A 605 1.69 -23.37 15.85
N ILE A 606 1.70 -22.37 14.98
CA ILE A 606 0.95 -21.13 15.14
C ILE A 606 -0.31 -21.22 14.27
N THR A 607 -1.47 -20.97 14.84
CA THR A 607 -2.72 -20.81 14.10
C THR A 607 -3.03 -19.32 14.05
N LEU A 608 -2.92 -18.73 12.87
CA LEU A 608 -3.26 -17.34 12.60
C LEU A 608 -4.76 -17.19 12.45
N ASN A 609 -5.34 -16.15 13.06
CA ASN A 609 -6.73 -15.81 12.84
C ASN A 609 -6.97 -15.48 11.35
N SER A 610 -8.12 -15.86 10.81
CA SER A 610 -8.48 -15.59 9.41
C SER A 610 -8.50 -14.11 9.03
N SER A 611 -8.57 -13.21 10.01
CA SER A 611 -8.49 -11.76 9.79
C SER A 611 -7.07 -11.21 9.65
N VAL A 612 -6.03 -12.02 9.93
CA VAL A 612 -4.63 -11.61 9.73
C VAL A 612 -4.40 -11.31 8.26
N LYS A 613 -3.87 -10.13 7.98
CA LYS A 613 -3.60 -9.66 6.63
C LYS A 613 -2.14 -9.84 6.26
N ILE A 614 -1.91 -9.98 4.96
CA ILE A 614 -0.58 -10.10 4.39
C ILE A 614 -0.27 -8.86 3.55
N ILE A 615 0.98 -8.40 3.61
CA ILE A 615 1.47 -7.32 2.77
C ILE A 615 2.04 -7.92 1.49
N THR A 616 1.27 -7.92 0.41
CA THR A 616 1.68 -8.43 -0.91
C THR A 616 2.29 -7.34 -1.81
N SER A 617 2.14 -6.08 -1.41
CA SER A 617 2.65 -4.93 -2.16
C SER A 617 4.18 -4.78 -2.14
N ASP A 618 4.85 -5.42 -1.18
CA ASP A 618 6.31 -5.46 -1.09
C ASP A 618 6.86 -6.63 -1.93
N LYS A 619 7.23 -6.34 -3.16
CA LYS A 619 7.80 -7.35 -4.10
C LYS A 619 9.16 -7.93 -3.65
N VAL A 620 9.75 -7.45 -2.57
CA VAL A 620 11.00 -7.96 -2.00
C VAL A 620 10.73 -9.18 -1.13
N ASN A 621 9.58 -9.21 -0.45
CA ASN A 621 9.17 -10.31 0.43
C ASN A 621 8.24 -11.26 -0.35
N ASP A 622 8.80 -12.36 -0.83
CA ASP A 622 8.16 -13.36 -1.68
C ASP A 622 7.98 -14.74 -0.99
N GLY A 623 8.28 -14.81 0.30
CA GLY A 623 8.20 -16.05 1.09
C GLY A 623 9.27 -17.10 0.79
N SER A 624 10.17 -16.87 -0.16
CA SER A 624 11.15 -17.88 -0.62
C SER A 624 12.23 -18.22 0.40
N SER A 625 12.45 -17.36 1.40
CA SER A 625 13.43 -17.56 2.47
C SER A 625 13.06 -16.75 3.72
N ALA A 626 13.72 -17.04 4.84
CA ALA A 626 13.51 -16.30 6.08
C ALA A 626 13.82 -14.80 5.96
N SER A 627 14.79 -14.41 5.12
CA SER A 627 15.13 -13.01 4.85
C SER A 627 14.14 -12.32 3.93
N LYS A 628 13.33 -13.07 3.20
CA LYS A 628 12.27 -12.60 2.30
C LYS A 628 10.88 -13.07 2.75
N ALA A 629 10.73 -13.32 4.03
CA ALA A 629 9.47 -13.80 4.61
C ALA A 629 8.33 -12.81 4.36
N TRP A 630 7.16 -13.34 4.02
CA TRP A 630 5.93 -12.57 3.90
C TRP A 630 5.66 -11.77 5.18
N GLN A 631 5.39 -10.48 5.04
CA GLN A 631 5.03 -9.63 6.17
C GLN A 631 3.52 -9.76 6.44
N ILE A 632 3.15 -9.86 7.73
CA ILE A 632 1.75 -9.89 8.17
C ILE A 632 1.46 -8.71 9.11
N LYS A 633 0.17 -8.29 9.15
CA LYS A 633 -0.33 -7.24 10.07
C LYS A 633 -1.69 -7.56 10.68
#